data_35150e28038791fcda1641b547277561
#
_entry.id   35150e28038791fcda1641b547277561
#
_cell.length_a   1.000
_cell.length_b   1.000
_cell.length_c   1.000
_cell.angle_alpha   90.00
_cell.angle_beta   90.00
_cell.angle_gamma   90.00
#
_symmetry.space_group_name_H-M   'P 1'
#
loop_
_entity.id
_entity.type
_entity.pdbx_description
1 polymer ?
#
loop_
_entity_poly.entity_id
_entity_poly.type
_entity_poly.pdbx_seq_one_letter_code
_entity_poly.pdbx_strand_id
1 'polypeptide(L)'
;MDAAHAIDDADETIPVAVGTRPFELTLRLRRYGARGRAGAVLLLHGANTSSETFRQPGGGLVRYLAERGFQVWLLDWRGSPHVVEALPRKWLGGSAIEEIRHYTVDDVAREDLPGAVREIRARIGPGERLSILGHCVGAGSLAIAIAEGRLEPFGVKRVVLSTLGLFYEVPWSGWIKAEDFVLERVLHNEPECGGVSPRSAGSRIPRAWPWPHDLERAEEHWPQAWLPDGGGRGGELLHRLAFMIGQPYAPERLHPQLREAEIEPIFGPLHLGLYLHLGQMVRRGFAAPFAAPDVIDRTRLDGAGRRLASAPALRRYLDPKRFRGLETTLLCAAANQVWHRDAVDLMYEWLRNAGAPTVKRVFPGYNIQELLWGARAEREVYPEILRGL
;
A
#
# COMPACT_ATOMS: atom_id res chain seq x y z
N MET A 1 -11.47 35.79 -1.40
CA MET A 1 -11.79 34.47 -2.00
C MET A 1 -10.78 33.51 -1.46
N ASP A 2 -11.22 32.68 -0.49
CA ASP A 2 -10.37 31.80 0.28
C ASP A 2 -9.71 30.73 -0.57
N ALA A 3 -8.38 30.73 -0.57
CA ALA A 3 -7.58 29.70 -1.24
C ALA A 3 -7.81 28.27 -0.66
N ALA A 4 -8.47 28.16 0.47
CA ALA A 4 -8.78 26.89 1.14
C ALA A 4 -9.83 26.03 0.41
N HIS A 5 -10.73 26.63 -0.39
CA HIS A 5 -11.80 25.90 -1.09
C HIS A 5 -11.35 25.27 -2.42
N ALA A 6 -10.14 25.57 -2.92
CA ALA A 6 -9.72 25.18 -4.26
C ALA A 6 -9.05 23.80 -4.38
N ILE A 7 -8.87 23.08 -3.25
CA ILE A 7 -8.13 21.81 -3.25
C ILE A 7 -9.02 20.60 -2.94
N ASP A 8 -10.30 20.81 -2.67
CA ASP A 8 -11.24 19.72 -2.39
C ASP A 8 -11.59 18.90 -3.62
N ASP A 9 -11.60 19.50 -4.80
CA ASP A 9 -11.82 18.82 -6.07
C ASP A 9 -10.52 18.65 -6.87
N ALA A 10 -10.39 17.52 -7.56
CA ALA A 10 -9.30 17.30 -8.48
C ALA A 10 -9.42 18.28 -9.67
N ASP A 11 -8.30 18.90 -10.06
CA ASP A 11 -8.26 19.71 -11.29
C ASP A 11 -8.61 18.88 -12.53
N GLU A 12 -8.25 17.60 -12.51
CA GLU A 12 -8.46 16.66 -13.60
C GLU A 12 -8.52 15.22 -13.09
N THR A 13 -9.44 14.43 -13.65
CA THR A 13 -9.50 12.96 -13.47
C THR A 13 -9.27 12.29 -14.82
N ILE A 14 -8.30 11.40 -14.88
CA ILE A 14 -7.81 10.77 -16.10
C ILE A 14 -7.98 9.27 -16.00
N PRO A 15 -8.65 8.63 -16.96
CA PRO A 15 -8.66 7.18 -17.08
C PRO A 15 -7.30 6.69 -17.60
N VAL A 16 -6.72 5.69 -16.96
CA VAL A 16 -5.47 5.05 -17.40
C VAL A 16 -5.77 3.60 -17.75
N ALA A 17 -5.71 3.26 -19.02
CA ALA A 17 -5.87 1.89 -19.48
C ALA A 17 -4.62 1.07 -19.18
N VAL A 18 -4.78 -0.10 -18.56
CA VAL A 18 -3.70 -1.04 -18.24
C VAL A 18 -4.13 -2.48 -18.55
N GLY A 19 -3.14 -3.36 -18.72
CA GLY A 19 -3.38 -4.73 -19.13
C GLY A 19 -3.51 -4.90 -20.65
N THR A 20 -3.87 -6.10 -21.07
CA THR A 20 -4.03 -6.46 -22.48
C THR A 20 -5.44 -7.04 -22.71
N ARG A 21 -6.00 -6.81 -23.89
CA ARG A 21 -7.29 -7.42 -24.24
C ARG A 21 -7.26 -8.94 -24.07
N PRO A 22 -8.30 -9.58 -23.51
CA PRO A 22 -9.62 -8.99 -23.17
C PRO A 22 -9.74 -8.33 -21.78
N PHE A 23 -8.67 -8.23 -21.01
CA PHE A 23 -8.62 -7.83 -19.60
C PHE A 23 -8.04 -6.43 -19.38
N GLU A 24 -8.40 -5.50 -20.23
CA GLU A 24 -8.02 -4.09 -20.06
C GLU A 24 -8.80 -3.47 -18.89
N LEU A 25 -8.07 -2.95 -17.91
CA LEU A 25 -8.62 -2.20 -16.76
C LEU A 25 -8.44 -0.71 -16.97
N THR A 26 -9.37 0.06 -16.44
CA THR A 26 -9.26 1.52 -16.37
C THR A 26 -8.99 1.94 -14.95
N LEU A 27 -7.78 2.41 -14.67
CA LEU A 27 -7.39 2.98 -13.39
C LEU A 27 -7.83 4.45 -13.33
N ARG A 28 -7.94 4.97 -12.11
CA ARG A 28 -8.27 6.38 -11.88
C ARG A 28 -7.02 7.16 -11.48
N LEU A 29 -6.61 8.13 -12.28
CA LEU A 29 -5.52 9.06 -11.99
C LEU A 29 -6.09 10.45 -11.81
N ARG A 30 -5.84 11.10 -10.67
CA ARG A 30 -6.32 12.44 -10.36
C ARG A 30 -5.17 13.41 -10.17
N ARG A 31 -5.33 14.64 -10.64
CA ARG A 31 -4.35 15.72 -10.52
C ARG A 31 -4.90 16.84 -9.65
N TYR A 32 -4.04 17.37 -8.79
CA TYR A 32 -4.28 18.53 -7.94
C TYR A 32 -3.12 19.52 -8.10
N GLY A 33 -3.39 20.81 -8.00
CA GLY A 33 -2.36 21.85 -8.09
C GLY A 33 -1.76 21.98 -9.49
N ALA A 34 -2.57 21.94 -10.55
CA ALA A 34 -2.12 21.96 -11.95
C ALA A 34 -1.21 23.15 -12.32
N ARG A 35 -1.24 24.24 -11.55
CA ARG A 35 -0.40 25.43 -11.74
C ARG A 35 0.92 25.37 -10.96
N GLY A 36 1.18 24.29 -10.23
CA GLY A 36 2.40 24.11 -9.45
C GLY A 36 3.65 24.05 -10.32
N ARG A 37 4.73 24.70 -9.87
CA ARG A 37 6.02 24.75 -10.56
C ARG A 37 7.17 24.08 -9.80
N ALA A 38 6.90 23.50 -8.65
CA ALA A 38 7.91 22.79 -7.86
C ALA A 38 8.25 21.38 -8.41
N GLY A 39 7.50 20.93 -9.40
CA GLY A 39 7.57 19.61 -10.02
C GLY A 39 6.30 18.81 -9.80
N ALA A 40 6.28 17.58 -10.28
CA ALA A 40 5.19 16.65 -10.10
C ALA A 40 5.53 15.57 -9.09
N VAL A 41 4.55 15.10 -8.32
CA VAL A 41 4.67 13.97 -7.43
C VAL A 41 3.50 13.01 -7.60
N LEU A 42 3.81 11.73 -7.78
CA LEU A 42 2.81 10.66 -7.80
C LEU A 42 2.75 10.00 -6.41
N LEU A 43 1.55 9.86 -5.86
CA LEU A 43 1.28 9.19 -4.59
C LEU A 43 0.58 7.86 -4.83
N LEU A 44 1.15 6.77 -4.28
CA LEU A 44 0.66 5.40 -4.38
C LEU A 44 0.20 4.91 -3.02
N HIS A 45 -1.08 4.57 -2.90
CA HIS A 45 -1.68 4.06 -1.67
C HIS A 45 -1.30 2.61 -1.37
N GLY A 46 -1.65 2.13 -0.17
CA GLY A 46 -1.43 0.76 0.30
C GLY A 46 -2.47 -0.25 -0.20
N ALA A 47 -2.36 -1.48 0.28
CA ALA A 47 -3.38 -2.50 0.06
C ALA A 47 -4.70 -2.12 0.73
N ASN A 48 -5.81 -2.57 0.15
CA ASN A 48 -7.17 -2.40 0.67
C ASN A 48 -7.59 -0.95 0.93
N THR A 49 -6.90 0.02 0.35
CA THR A 49 -7.23 1.44 0.51
C THR A 49 -7.38 2.09 -0.85
N SER A 50 -7.74 3.36 -0.83
CA SER A 50 -7.77 4.23 -2.00
C SER A 50 -6.79 5.38 -1.85
N SER A 51 -6.63 6.14 -2.92
CA SER A 51 -5.83 7.36 -2.91
C SER A 51 -6.39 8.45 -1.97
N GLU A 52 -7.63 8.30 -1.47
CA GLU A 52 -8.20 9.18 -0.44
C GLU A 52 -7.40 9.17 0.88
N THR A 53 -6.61 8.11 1.12
CA THR A 53 -5.69 8.04 2.28
C THR A 53 -4.74 9.25 2.36
N PHE A 54 -4.39 9.87 1.22
CA PHE A 54 -3.50 11.04 1.18
C PHE A 54 -4.23 12.38 1.34
N ARG A 55 -5.56 12.36 1.28
CA ARG A 55 -6.40 13.55 1.40
C ARG A 55 -6.95 13.75 2.81
N GLN A 56 -6.80 12.78 3.68
CA GLN A 56 -7.27 12.85 5.07
C GLN A 56 -6.15 13.26 6.04
N PRO A 57 -6.51 14.03 7.10
CA PRO A 57 -7.72 14.83 7.25
C PRO A 57 -7.63 16.14 6.44
N GLY A 58 -8.79 16.72 6.07
CA GLY A 58 -8.89 18.10 5.56
C GLY A 58 -7.94 18.44 4.39
N GLY A 59 -7.85 17.59 3.37
CA GLY A 59 -6.91 17.71 2.26
C GLY A 59 -5.55 17.05 2.49
N GLY A 60 -5.16 16.79 3.74
CA GLY A 60 -4.00 16.00 4.15
C GLY A 60 -2.70 16.33 3.44
N LEU A 61 -1.96 15.30 3.06
CA LEU A 61 -0.68 15.43 2.34
C LEU A 61 -0.85 16.09 0.96
N VAL A 62 -1.99 15.86 0.29
CA VAL A 62 -2.27 16.46 -1.02
C VAL A 62 -2.29 17.98 -0.92
N ARG A 63 -3.07 18.52 0.01
CA ARG A 63 -3.11 19.96 0.27
C ARG A 63 -1.73 20.51 0.62
N TYR A 64 -1.05 19.86 1.56
CA TYR A 64 0.28 20.27 2.02
C TYR A 64 1.29 20.41 0.87
N LEU A 65 1.31 19.47 -0.07
CA LEU A 65 2.22 19.51 -1.22
C LEU A 65 1.77 20.49 -2.30
N ALA A 66 0.47 20.58 -2.59
CA ALA A 66 -0.07 21.51 -3.58
C ALA A 66 0.15 22.98 -3.17
N GLU A 67 -0.04 23.32 -1.89
CA GLU A 67 0.27 24.66 -1.33
C GLU A 67 1.76 25.02 -1.46
N ARG A 68 2.64 23.99 -1.56
CA ARG A 68 4.10 24.17 -1.77
C ARG A 68 4.49 24.09 -3.24
N GLY A 69 3.52 24.20 -4.13
CA GLY A 69 3.71 24.33 -5.56
C GLY A 69 3.96 23.02 -6.31
N PHE A 70 3.66 21.87 -5.72
CA PHE A 70 3.70 20.60 -6.47
C PHE A 70 2.42 20.38 -7.27
N GLN A 71 2.57 19.76 -8.44
CA GLN A 71 1.48 19.07 -9.09
C GLN A 71 1.36 17.68 -8.44
N VAL A 72 0.29 17.44 -7.68
CA VAL A 72 0.09 16.18 -6.94
C VAL A 72 -0.80 15.27 -7.75
N TRP A 73 -0.31 14.07 -8.02
CA TRP A 73 -1.00 13.03 -8.77
C TRP A 73 -1.34 11.87 -7.85
N LEU A 74 -2.58 11.45 -7.84
CA LEU A 74 -3.09 10.34 -7.05
C LEU A 74 -3.49 9.21 -7.97
N LEU A 75 -2.88 8.04 -7.80
CA LEU A 75 -3.27 6.84 -8.52
C LEU A 75 -4.15 5.95 -7.62
N ASP A 76 -5.35 5.68 -8.07
CA ASP A 76 -6.13 4.52 -7.64
C ASP A 76 -5.78 3.36 -8.58
N TRP A 77 -4.92 2.47 -8.08
CA TRP A 77 -4.51 1.28 -8.81
C TRP A 77 -5.58 0.17 -8.70
N ARG A 78 -5.43 -0.95 -9.42
CA ARG A 78 -6.44 -2.00 -9.63
C ARG A 78 -7.16 -2.51 -8.37
N GLY A 79 -6.55 -2.44 -7.20
CA GLY A 79 -7.14 -2.83 -5.91
C GLY A 79 -7.90 -1.75 -5.18
N SER A 80 -7.97 -0.54 -5.71
CA SER A 80 -8.76 0.54 -5.12
C SER A 80 -10.26 0.28 -5.26
N PRO A 81 -11.07 0.57 -4.21
CA PRO A 81 -12.53 0.48 -4.30
C PRO A 81 -13.09 1.28 -5.48
N HIS A 82 -12.50 2.44 -5.79
CA HIS A 82 -12.93 3.26 -6.91
C HIS A 82 -12.72 2.63 -8.30
N VAL A 83 -11.74 1.73 -8.44
CA VAL A 83 -11.53 0.97 -9.68
C VAL A 83 -12.48 -0.21 -9.72
N VAL A 84 -12.63 -0.93 -8.62
CA VAL A 84 -13.49 -2.11 -8.53
C VAL A 84 -14.97 -1.74 -8.72
N GLU A 85 -15.43 -0.67 -8.09
CA GLU A 85 -16.83 -0.20 -8.20
C GLU A 85 -17.18 0.33 -9.60
N ALA A 86 -16.19 0.86 -10.33
CA ALA A 86 -16.38 1.34 -11.69
C ALA A 86 -16.49 0.24 -12.75
N LEU A 87 -16.26 -1.01 -12.37
CA LEU A 87 -16.34 -2.14 -13.31
C LEU A 87 -17.76 -2.34 -13.81
N PRO A 88 -17.94 -2.64 -15.12
CA PRO A 88 -19.24 -2.96 -15.67
C PRO A 88 -19.85 -4.17 -14.94
N ARG A 89 -21.12 -4.05 -14.50
CA ARG A 89 -21.81 -5.13 -13.78
C ARG A 89 -21.80 -6.47 -14.53
N LYS A 90 -21.77 -6.45 -15.86
CA LYS A 90 -21.64 -7.65 -16.70
C LYS A 90 -20.31 -8.39 -16.51
N TRP A 91 -19.29 -7.71 -16.00
CA TRP A 91 -18.01 -8.30 -15.70
C TRP A 91 -17.95 -8.87 -14.27
N LEU A 92 -18.91 -8.47 -13.42
CA LEU A 92 -19.00 -8.93 -12.04
C LEU A 92 -19.42 -10.41 -11.90
N GLY A 93 -19.75 -11.08 -12.99
CA GLY A 93 -20.10 -12.51 -13.04
C GLY A 93 -19.21 -13.37 -13.97
N GLY A 94 -18.06 -12.84 -14.45
CA GLY A 94 -17.25 -13.54 -15.45
C GLY A 94 -15.75 -13.52 -15.15
N SER A 95 -14.94 -14.07 -16.08
CA SER A 95 -13.47 -14.19 -15.95
C SER A 95 -12.72 -12.89 -15.70
N ALA A 96 -13.28 -11.74 -16.06
CA ALA A 96 -12.67 -10.44 -15.79
C ALA A 96 -12.63 -10.11 -14.29
N ILE A 97 -13.59 -10.57 -13.50
CA ILE A 97 -13.55 -10.47 -12.05
C ILE A 97 -12.44 -11.34 -11.47
N GLU A 98 -12.23 -12.53 -11.99
CA GLU A 98 -11.16 -13.40 -11.49
C GLU A 98 -9.80 -12.77 -11.66
N GLU A 99 -9.54 -12.04 -12.74
CA GLU A 99 -8.25 -11.34 -12.90
C GLU A 99 -8.08 -10.19 -11.90
N ILE A 100 -9.13 -9.42 -11.63
CA ILE A 100 -9.06 -8.37 -10.60
C ILE A 100 -8.94 -8.98 -9.22
N ARG A 101 -9.52 -10.15 -9.01
CA ARG A 101 -9.47 -10.92 -7.78
C ARG A 101 -8.10 -11.53 -7.52
N HIS A 102 -7.39 -11.90 -8.57
CA HIS A 102 -6.12 -12.62 -8.50
C HIS A 102 -4.90 -11.78 -8.84
N TYR A 103 -5.04 -10.45 -8.97
CA TYR A 103 -3.88 -9.59 -9.19
C TYR A 103 -2.89 -9.67 -8.00
N THR A 104 -1.66 -9.39 -8.31
CA THR A 104 -0.53 -9.48 -7.40
C THR A 104 0.19 -8.14 -7.27
N VAL A 105 1.16 -8.05 -6.37
CA VAL A 105 2.05 -6.88 -6.29
C VAL A 105 2.83 -6.68 -7.59
N ASP A 106 3.12 -7.78 -8.32
CA ASP A 106 3.81 -7.75 -9.62
C ASP A 106 3.01 -6.97 -10.66
N ASP A 107 1.69 -7.18 -10.71
CA ASP A 107 0.82 -6.52 -11.69
C ASP A 107 0.79 -5.01 -11.45
N VAL A 108 0.70 -4.59 -10.20
CA VAL A 108 0.77 -3.17 -9.82
C VAL A 108 2.13 -2.56 -10.22
N ALA A 109 3.22 -3.29 -9.98
CA ALA A 109 4.56 -2.82 -10.28
C ALA A 109 4.87 -2.78 -11.78
N ARG A 110 4.31 -3.70 -12.56
CA ARG A 110 4.63 -3.88 -14.00
C ARG A 110 3.70 -3.15 -14.93
N GLU A 111 2.45 -2.93 -14.53
CA GLU A 111 1.41 -2.38 -15.38
C GLU A 111 0.85 -1.06 -14.84
N ASP A 112 0.27 -1.08 -13.64
CA ASP A 112 -0.47 0.06 -13.10
C ASP A 112 0.43 1.28 -12.91
N LEU A 113 1.53 1.10 -12.22
CA LEU A 113 2.47 2.18 -11.94
C LEU A 113 3.15 2.72 -13.21
N PRO A 114 3.73 1.90 -14.10
CA PRO A 114 4.28 2.40 -15.36
C PRO A 114 3.23 3.04 -16.28
N GLY A 115 2.00 2.52 -16.28
CA GLY A 115 0.86 3.12 -17.01
C GLY A 115 0.57 4.53 -16.53
N ALA A 116 0.40 4.71 -15.23
CA ALA A 116 0.18 6.02 -14.63
C ALA A 116 1.34 6.99 -14.87
N VAL A 117 2.58 6.53 -14.70
CA VAL A 117 3.77 7.38 -14.91
C VAL A 117 3.88 7.83 -16.36
N ARG A 118 3.53 6.97 -17.33
CA ARG A 118 3.46 7.33 -18.76
C ARG A 118 2.46 8.45 -19.01
N GLU A 119 1.26 8.34 -18.43
CA GLU A 119 0.22 9.36 -18.56
C GLU A 119 0.62 10.69 -17.93
N ILE A 120 1.29 10.65 -16.77
CA ILE A 120 1.82 11.86 -16.13
C ILE A 120 2.89 12.50 -17.03
N ARG A 121 3.84 11.71 -17.54
CA ARG A 121 4.91 12.21 -18.41
C ARG A 121 4.39 12.86 -19.68
N ALA A 122 3.36 12.30 -20.29
CA ALA A 122 2.72 12.88 -21.46
C ALA A 122 2.17 14.31 -21.19
N ARG A 123 1.79 14.60 -19.95
CA ARG A 123 1.18 15.89 -19.55
C ARG A 123 2.17 16.90 -19.01
N ILE A 124 3.16 16.47 -18.24
CA ILE A 124 4.16 17.39 -17.66
C ILE A 124 5.36 17.63 -18.59
N GLY A 125 5.57 16.75 -19.57
CA GLY A 125 6.73 16.83 -20.47
C GLY A 125 7.99 16.16 -19.89
N PRO A 126 9.00 15.92 -20.75
CA PRO A 126 10.21 15.15 -20.37
C PRO A 126 11.17 15.92 -19.45
N GLY A 127 11.14 17.25 -19.46
CA GLY A 127 12.04 18.11 -18.68
C GLY A 127 11.57 18.37 -17.25
N GLU A 128 10.31 18.11 -16.95
CA GLU A 128 9.75 18.36 -15.62
C GLU A 128 10.21 17.31 -14.60
N ARG A 129 10.46 17.75 -13.37
CA ARG A 129 10.81 16.86 -12.28
C ARG A 129 9.60 16.02 -11.87
N LEU A 130 9.78 14.70 -11.84
CA LEU A 130 8.78 13.75 -11.36
C LEU A 130 9.38 12.93 -10.21
N SER A 131 8.75 13.00 -9.05
CA SER A 131 9.03 12.18 -7.87
C SER A 131 7.87 11.24 -7.60
N ILE A 132 8.12 10.14 -6.88
CA ILE A 132 7.08 9.17 -6.53
C ILE A 132 7.17 8.84 -5.04
N LEU A 133 6.03 8.89 -4.35
CA LEU A 133 5.88 8.38 -3.00
C LEU A 133 4.98 7.14 -3.02
N GLY A 134 5.49 6.02 -2.52
CA GLY A 134 4.69 4.83 -2.21
C GLY A 134 4.49 4.69 -0.71
N HIS A 135 3.29 4.30 -0.29
CA HIS A 135 2.95 4.01 1.10
C HIS A 135 2.52 2.56 1.24
N CYS A 136 3.03 1.87 2.27
CA CYS A 136 2.68 0.46 2.53
C CYS A 136 2.98 -0.42 1.30
N VAL A 137 2.02 -1.24 0.84
CA VAL A 137 2.17 -2.09 -0.37
C VAL A 137 2.47 -1.26 -1.62
N GLY A 138 1.97 -0.01 -1.72
CA GLY A 138 2.37 0.91 -2.79
C GLY A 138 3.86 1.21 -2.81
N ALA A 139 4.53 1.26 -1.63
CA ALA A 139 5.99 1.38 -1.56
C ALA A 139 6.70 0.08 -1.99
N GLY A 140 6.17 -1.08 -1.63
CA GLY A 140 6.66 -2.38 -2.11
C GLY A 140 6.56 -2.51 -3.63
N SER A 141 5.40 -2.16 -4.20
CA SER A 141 5.20 -2.15 -5.66
C SER A 141 6.14 -1.18 -6.37
N LEU A 142 6.34 0.02 -5.81
CA LEU A 142 7.29 1.00 -6.33
C LEU A 142 8.72 0.46 -6.30
N ALA A 143 9.13 -0.17 -5.21
CA ALA A 143 10.47 -0.75 -5.08
C ALA A 143 10.70 -1.90 -6.08
N ILE A 144 9.70 -2.75 -6.32
CA ILE A 144 9.74 -3.81 -7.35
C ILE A 144 9.83 -3.19 -8.76
N ALA A 145 9.02 -2.18 -9.07
CA ALA A 145 9.06 -1.49 -10.37
C ALA A 145 10.45 -0.87 -10.64
N ILE A 146 11.10 -0.29 -9.63
CA ILE A 146 12.47 0.22 -9.73
C ILE A 146 13.45 -0.94 -9.98
N ALA A 147 13.38 -2.00 -9.18
CA ALA A 147 14.26 -3.15 -9.30
C ALA A 147 14.15 -3.85 -10.67
N GLU A 148 12.97 -3.83 -11.29
CA GLU A 148 12.76 -4.32 -12.67
C GLU A 148 13.11 -3.29 -13.76
N GLY A 149 13.51 -2.07 -13.40
CA GLY A 149 13.83 -1.01 -14.38
C GLY A 149 12.62 -0.42 -15.10
N ARG A 150 11.39 -0.67 -14.60
CA ARG A 150 10.16 -0.21 -15.24
C ARG A 150 10.00 1.32 -15.28
N LEU A 151 10.70 2.02 -14.38
CA LEU A 151 10.63 3.48 -14.27
C LEU A 151 11.79 4.22 -14.97
N GLU A 152 12.80 3.50 -15.43
CA GLU A 152 13.98 4.10 -16.12
C GLU A 152 13.61 4.99 -17.32
N PRO A 153 12.67 4.57 -18.20
CA PRO A 153 12.31 5.38 -19.37
C PRO A 153 11.68 6.73 -19.03
N PHE A 154 11.21 6.87 -17.79
CA PHE A 154 10.45 8.07 -17.37
C PHE A 154 11.29 9.09 -16.59
N GLY A 155 12.57 8.82 -16.37
CA GLY A 155 13.49 9.78 -15.76
C GLY A 155 13.12 10.17 -14.32
N VAL A 156 12.51 9.28 -13.55
CA VAL A 156 12.27 9.46 -12.11
C VAL A 156 13.62 9.50 -11.41
N LYS A 157 13.83 10.50 -10.52
CA LYS A 157 15.10 10.70 -9.80
C LYS A 157 14.97 10.64 -8.30
N ARG A 158 13.78 10.85 -7.77
CA ARG A 158 13.49 10.87 -6.33
C ARG A 158 12.33 9.98 -6.00
N VAL A 159 12.49 9.17 -4.96
CA VAL A 159 11.45 8.28 -4.47
C VAL A 159 11.39 8.30 -2.95
N VAL A 160 10.18 8.24 -2.43
CA VAL A 160 9.90 8.07 -1.01
C VAL A 160 9.23 6.71 -0.81
N LEU A 161 9.86 5.82 -0.07
CA LEU A 161 9.31 4.51 0.31
C LEU A 161 8.86 4.58 1.77
N SER A 162 7.57 4.60 1.98
CA SER A 162 6.98 4.72 3.31
C SER A 162 6.62 3.34 3.86
N THR A 163 7.32 2.93 4.89
CA THR A 163 7.10 1.74 5.74
C THR A 163 7.42 0.38 5.12
N LEU A 164 7.60 0.28 3.82
CA LEU A 164 7.92 -0.96 3.11
C LEU A 164 8.88 -0.68 1.95
N GLY A 165 9.57 -1.72 1.49
CA GLY A 165 10.42 -1.72 0.32
C GLY A 165 10.51 -3.11 -0.27
N LEU A 166 11.73 -3.65 -0.42
CA LEU A 166 11.95 -5.01 -0.94
C LEU A 166 12.10 -6.07 0.18
N PHE A 167 12.06 -5.67 1.45
CA PHE A 167 12.13 -6.58 2.59
C PHE A 167 10.79 -6.61 3.32
N TYR A 168 10.27 -7.83 3.59
CA TYR A 168 8.92 -8.07 4.07
C TYR A 168 8.95 -8.68 5.48
N GLU A 169 9.40 -7.86 6.43
CA GLU A 169 9.38 -8.23 7.85
C GLU A 169 8.06 -7.80 8.49
N VAL A 170 7.47 -8.69 9.29
CA VAL A 170 6.18 -8.45 9.96
C VAL A 170 6.30 -8.73 11.45
N PRO A 171 5.41 -8.15 12.28
CA PRO A 171 5.25 -8.57 13.66
C PRO A 171 4.88 -10.06 13.76
N TRP A 172 5.10 -10.65 14.94
CA TRP A 172 4.83 -12.07 15.19
C TRP A 172 3.42 -12.53 14.76
N SER A 173 2.40 -11.72 14.99
CA SER A 173 1.03 -12.01 14.57
C SER A 173 0.87 -12.13 13.05
N GLY A 174 1.57 -11.29 12.30
CA GLY A 174 1.62 -11.34 10.83
C GLY A 174 2.39 -12.57 10.33
N TRP A 175 3.49 -12.91 11.03
CA TRP A 175 4.29 -14.08 10.73
C TRP A 175 3.50 -15.38 10.86
N ILE A 176 2.78 -15.59 11.98
CA ILE A 176 1.92 -16.78 12.18
C ILE A 176 0.90 -16.88 11.03
N LYS A 177 0.25 -15.78 10.67
CA LYS A 177 -0.74 -15.77 9.58
C LYS A 177 -0.13 -16.20 8.24
N ALA A 178 1.09 -15.78 7.95
CA ALA A 178 1.78 -16.12 6.72
C ALA A 178 2.34 -17.55 6.73
N GLU A 179 2.93 -18.03 7.86
CA GLU A 179 3.54 -19.36 7.97
C GLU A 179 2.48 -20.47 7.96
N ASP A 180 1.41 -20.29 8.72
CA ASP A 180 0.32 -21.28 8.80
C ASP A 180 -0.66 -21.19 7.62
N PHE A 181 -0.40 -20.32 6.66
CA PHE A 181 -1.29 -20.12 5.51
C PHE A 181 -2.73 -19.77 5.94
N VAL A 182 -2.87 -19.06 7.06
CA VAL A 182 -4.19 -18.74 7.63
C VAL A 182 -5.06 -18.00 6.61
N LEU A 183 -4.50 -16.98 5.95
CA LEU A 183 -5.22 -16.22 4.95
C LEU A 183 -5.57 -17.06 3.73
N GLU A 184 -4.63 -17.90 3.23
CA GLU A 184 -4.89 -18.82 2.14
C GLU A 184 -6.00 -19.83 2.50
N ARG A 185 -5.96 -20.43 3.68
CA ARG A 185 -6.99 -21.38 4.13
C ARG A 185 -8.35 -20.72 4.28
N VAL A 186 -8.39 -19.50 4.82
CA VAL A 186 -9.62 -18.74 4.98
C VAL A 186 -10.20 -18.34 3.63
N LEU A 187 -9.35 -17.87 2.70
CA LEU A 187 -9.77 -17.32 1.42
C LEU A 187 -9.97 -18.40 0.34
N HIS A 188 -9.21 -19.53 0.38
CA HIS A 188 -9.35 -20.62 -0.58
C HIS A 188 -10.61 -21.49 -0.42
N ASN A 189 -11.18 -21.52 0.77
CA ASN A 189 -12.40 -22.29 1.01
C ASN A 189 -13.65 -21.60 0.47
N GLU A 190 -13.50 -20.47 -0.21
CA GLU A 190 -14.58 -19.67 -0.78
C GLU A 190 -14.37 -19.47 -2.29
N PRO A 191 -14.88 -20.39 -3.14
CA PRO A 191 -14.70 -20.31 -4.59
C PRO A 191 -15.38 -19.08 -5.24
N GLU A 192 -16.24 -18.39 -4.50
CA GLU A 192 -17.00 -17.25 -5.02
C GLU A 192 -16.47 -15.88 -4.55
N CYS A 193 -15.55 -15.84 -3.62
CA CYS A 193 -15.04 -14.62 -3.00
C CYS A 193 -13.73 -14.15 -3.63
N GLY A 194 -13.81 -13.57 -4.77
CA GLY A 194 -12.67 -12.94 -5.39
C GLY A 194 -12.33 -11.53 -4.92
N GLY A 195 -13.06 -11.01 -4.05
CA GLY A 195 -12.73 -9.89 -3.19
C GLY A 195 -13.50 -10.14 -1.92
N VAL A 196 -12.80 -10.41 -0.83
CA VAL A 196 -13.45 -10.40 0.46
C VAL A 196 -13.66 -8.94 0.80
N SER A 197 -14.83 -8.42 0.44
CA SER A 197 -15.32 -7.24 1.13
C SER A 197 -15.34 -7.60 2.61
N PRO A 198 -14.90 -6.72 3.50
CA PRO A 198 -15.16 -6.89 4.92
C PRO A 198 -16.64 -7.18 5.24
N ARG A 199 -17.56 -6.81 4.34
CA ARG A 199 -18.99 -7.09 4.41
C ARG A 199 -19.44 -8.43 3.80
N SER A 200 -18.63 -9.07 2.96
CA SER A 200 -18.99 -10.31 2.25
C SER A 200 -18.34 -11.57 2.79
N ALA A 201 -17.66 -11.48 3.93
CA ALA A 201 -17.06 -12.63 4.59
C ALA A 201 -18.08 -13.51 5.31
N GLY A 202 -19.21 -13.81 4.67
CA GLY A 202 -20.10 -14.91 5.04
C GLY A 202 -19.44 -16.26 4.73
N SER A 203 -18.16 -16.38 4.99
CA SER A 203 -17.35 -17.49 4.60
C SER A 203 -17.47 -18.66 5.58
N ARG A 204 -17.31 -19.86 5.08
CA ARG A 204 -17.28 -21.09 5.85
C ARG A 204 -15.96 -21.26 6.61
N ILE A 205 -15.54 -20.24 7.39
CA ILE A 205 -14.44 -20.41 8.32
C ILE A 205 -14.81 -21.53 9.29
N PRO A 206 -13.97 -22.53 9.54
CA PRO A 206 -14.29 -23.62 10.45
C PRO A 206 -14.75 -23.08 11.80
N ARG A 207 -15.87 -23.61 12.32
CA ARG A 207 -16.46 -23.20 13.63
C ARG A 207 -15.48 -23.24 14.81
N ALA A 208 -14.33 -23.88 14.65
CA ALA A 208 -13.25 -23.91 15.65
C ALA A 208 -12.39 -22.65 15.69
N TRP A 209 -12.56 -21.73 14.72
CA TRP A 209 -11.80 -20.49 14.68
C TRP A 209 -12.59 -19.38 15.38
N PRO A 210 -12.02 -18.61 16.31
CA PRO A 210 -12.77 -17.64 17.12
C PRO A 210 -13.16 -16.35 16.38
N TRP A 211 -13.15 -16.36 15.05
CA TRP A 211 -13.37 -15.18 14.23
C TRP A 211 -14.79 -15.17 13.65
N PRO A 212 -15.49 -14.04 13.66
CA PRO A 212 -16.83 -13.96 13.14
C PRO A 212 -16.86 -14.24 11.64
N HIS A 213 -17.71 -15.18 11.25
CA HIS A 213 -17.93 -15.58 9.87
C HIS A 213 -18.77 -14.57 9.07
N ASP A 214 -19.47 -13.73 9.82
CA ASP A 214 -20.39 -12.74 9.30
C ASP A 214 -20.15 -11.45 10.05
N LEU A 215 -19.75 -10.41 9.33
CA LEU A 215 -19.43 -9.12 9.93
C LEU A 215 -20.69 -8.38 10.41
N GLU A 216 -21.88 -8.73 9.86
CA GLU A 216 -23.15 -8.23 10.39
C GLU A 216 -23.47 -8.84 11.77
N ARG A 217 -22.87 -10.01 12.10
CA ARG A 217 -22.97 -10.69 13.39
C ARG A 217 -21.72 -10.58 14.23
N ALA A 218 -20.74 -9.79 13.79
CA ALA A 218 -19.47 -9.60 14.54
C ALA A 218 -19.73 -9.07 15.96
N GLU A 219 -20.75 -8.22 16.13
CA GLU A 219 -21.16 -7.70 17.43
C GLU A 219 -21.61 -8.79 18.41
N GLU A 220 -22.16 -9.91 17.92
CA GLU A 220 -22.63 -11.03 18.75
C GLU A 220 -21.49 -11.98 19.18
N HIS A 221 -20.37 -11.98 18.46
CA HIS A 221 -19.33 -13.01 18.58
C HIS A 221 -17.96 -12.50 19.01
N TRP A 222 -17.73 -11.17 18.93
CA TRP A 222 -16.51 -10.59 19.47
C TRP A 222 -16.63 -10.43 20.98
N PRO A 223 -15.63 -10.88 21.75
CA PRO A 223 -15.57 -10.52 23.16
C PRO A 223 -15.54 -8.99 23.27
N GLN A 224 -16.58 -8.40 23.84
CA GLN A 224 -16.65 -6.93 24.04
C GLN A 224 -15.44 -6.37 24.81
N ALA A 225 -14.75 -7.23 25.59
CA ALA A 225 -13.52 -6.90 26.28
C ALA A 225 -12.33 -6.56 25.34
N TRP A 226 -12.45 -6.80 24.05
CA TRP A 226 -11.43 -6.49 23.04
C TRP A 226 -11.76 -5.24 22.23
N LEU A 227 -12.95 -4.68 22.42
CA LEU A 227 -13.31 -3.41 21.86
C LEU A 227 -12.74 -2.31 22.74
N PRO A 228 -12.05 -1.30 22.21
CA PRO A 228 -11.73 -0.10 22.97
C PRO A 228 -13.00 0.47 23.59
N ASP A 229 -12.94 0.90 24.84
CA ASP A 229 -14.06 1.53 25.53
C ASP A 229 -14.67 2.61 24.64
N GLY A 230 -15.92 2.40 24.23
CA GLY A 230 -16.63 3.37 23.41
C GLY A 230 -17.46 2.83 22.27
N GLY A 231 -17.53 1.51 22.04
CA GLY A 231 -18.55 0.80 21.22
C GLY A 231 -19.04 1.49 19.95
N GLY A 232 -18.23 2.33 19.32
CA GLY A 232 -18.54 2.95 18.05
C GLY A 232 -18.01 2.12 16.88
N ARG A 233 -18.55 2.32 15.68
CA ARG A 233 -18.14 1.65 14.43
C ARG A 233 -16.62 1.63 14.18
N GLY A 234 -15.79 2.50 14.85
CA GLY A 234 -14.34 2.54 14.90
C GLY A 234 -13.70 1.27 15.39
N GLY A 235 -14.29 0.69 16.39
CA GLY A 235 -13.87 -0.61 16.88
C GLY A 235 -13.95 -1.69 15.82
N GLU A 236 -15.04 -1.77 15.07
CA GLU A 236 -15.27 -2.85 14.10
C GLU A 236 -14.30 -2.80 12.91
N LEU A 237 -14.14 -1.65 12.27
CA LEU A 237 -13.19 -1.49 11.16
C LEU A 237 -11.76 -1.80 11.61
N LEU A 238 -11.33 -1.26 12.76
CA LEU A 238 -9.99 -1.46 13.28
C LEU A 238 -9.73 -2.95 13.61
N HIS A 239 -10.72 -3.64 14.16
CA HIS A 239 -10.62 -5.08 14.44
C HIS A 239 -10.51 -5.90 13.16
N ARG A 240 -11.31 -5.59 12.14
CA ARG A 240 -11.21 -6.23 10.82
C ARG A 240 -9.82 -6.07 10.22
N LEU A 241 -9.31 -4.83 10.23
CA LEU A 241 -7.97 -4.53 9.72
C LEU A 241 -6.89 -5.22 10.55
N ALA A 242 -6.99 -5.20 11.87
CA ALA A 242 -6.04 -5.85 12.76
C ALA A 242 -5.98 -7.36 12.55
N PHE A 243 -7.12 -8.00 12.28
CA PHE A 243 -7.17 -9.41 11.93
C PHE A 243 -6.46 -9.68 10.59
N MET A 244 -6.78 -8.92 9.55
CA MET A 244 -6.30 -9.18 8.20
C MET A 244 -4.84 -8.80 8.02
N ILE A 245 -4.46 -7.59 8.42
CA ILE A 245 -3.17 -6.99 8.08
C ILE A 245 -2.33 -6.54 9.30
N GLY A 246 -2.88 -6.56 10.50
CA GLY A 246 -2.31 -5.92 11.69
C GLY A 246 -2.93 -4.55 11.95
N GLN A 247 -2.81 -4.06 13.17
CA GLN A 247 -3.38 -2.78 13.59
C GLN A 247 -2.68 -1.61 12.87
N PRO A 248 -3.36 -0.86 11.99
CA PRO A 248 -2.69 0.14 11.17
C PRO A 248 -2.56 1.51 11.86
N TYR A 249 -3.32 1.78 12.92
CA TYR A 249 -3.30 3.02 13.69
C TYR A 249 -3.82 2.81 15.12
N ALA A 250 -3.48 3.71 16.02
CA ALA A 250 -4.07 3.85 17.34
C ALA A 250 -5.07 5.02 17.30
N PRO A 251 -6.38 4.81 17.60
CA PRO A 251 -7.41 5.85 17.46
C PRO A 251 -7.09 7.14 18.18
N GLU A 252 -6.49 7.07 19.37
CA GLU A 252 -6.11 8.21 20.19
C GLU A 252 -4.96 9.06 19.62
N ARG A 253 -4.28 8.56 18.59
CA ARG A 253 -3.16 9.25 17.91
C ARG A 253 -3.55 9.89 16.59
N LEU A 254 -4.74 9.57 16.09
CA LEU A 254 -5.26 10.17 14.87
C LEU A 254 -5.56 11.65 15.04
N HIS A 255 -5.61 12.35 13.92
CA HIS A 255 -6.00 13.75 13.89
C HIS A 255 -7.44 13.89 14.44
N PRO A 256 -7.73 14.88 15.33
CA PRO A 256 -9.03 14.98 16.00
C PRO A 256 -10.23 15.16 15.06
N GLN A 257 -10.01 15.67 13.85
CA GLN A 257 -11.05 15.81 12.83
C GLN A 257 -11.34 14.51 12.09
N LEU A 258 -10.48 13.51 12.21
CA LEU A 258 -10.64 12.26 11.50
C LEU A 258 -11.53 11.31 12.30
N ARG A 259 -12.75 11.14 11.83
CA ARG A 259 -13.72 10.21 12.38
C ARG A 259 -13.73 8.94 11.55
N GLU A 260 -14.23 7.90 12.12
CA GLU A 260 -14.33 6.61 11.43
C GLU A 260 -15.19 6.67 10.16
N ALA A 261 -16.27 7.42 10.18
CA ALA A 261 -17.11 7.62 9.00
C ALA A 261 -16.36 8.19 7.80
N GLU A 262 -15.24 8.89 8.03
CA GLU A 262 -14.36 9.39 6.97
C GLU A 262 -13.26 8.39 6.60
N ILE A 263 -12.91 7.48 7.52
CA ILE A 263 -11.89 6.46 7.32
C ILE A 263 -12.47 5.24 6.59
N GLU A 264 -13.67 4.79 6.97
CA GLU A 264 -14.28 3.56 6.45
C GLU A 264 -14.38 3.54 4.91
N PRO A 265 -14.81 4.62 4.22
CA PRO A 265 -14.89 4.65 2.77
C PRO A 265 -13.53 4.60 2.05
N ILE A 266 -12.43 4.86 2.76
CA ILE A 266 -11.08 4.79 2.19
C ILE A 266 -10.68 3.34 1.96
N PHE A 267 -11.17 2.43 2.81
CA PHE A 267 -10.87 1.02 2.71
C PHE A 267 -11.81 0.31 1.73
N GLY A 268 -11.23 -0.60 0.99
CA GLY A 268 -11.92 -1.40 -0.02
C GLY A 268 -11.75 -2.91 0.21
N PRO A 269 -12.15 -3.70 -0.78
CA PRO A 269 -12.09 -5.15 -0.69
C PRO A 269 -10.66 -5.67 -0.55
N LEU A 270 -10.56 -6.84 0.07
CA LEU A 270 -9.33 -7.62 0.14
C LEU A 270 -9.25 -8.53 -1.10
N HIS A 271 -8.11 -8.54 -1.77
CA HIS A 271 -7.92 -9.32 -2.99
C HIS A 271 -7.01 -10.52 -2.74
N LEU A 272 -7.53 -11.73 -3.02
CA LEU A 272 -6.86 -12.99 -2.73
C LEU A 272 -5.45 -13.06 -3.31
N GLY A 273 -5.27 -12.80 -4.60
CA GLY A 273 -3.97 -12.88 -5.26
C GLY A 273 -2.92 -11.96 -4.64
N LEU A 274 -3.32 -10.75 -4.24
CA LEU A 274 -2.45 -9.81 -3.54
C LEU A 274 -1.97 -10.41 -2.20
N TYR A 275 -2.89 -10.98 -1.41
CA TYR A 275 -2.54 -11.54 -0.09
C TYR A 275 -1.72 -12.81 -0.19
N LEU A 276 -2.00 -13.67 -1.16
CA LEU A 276 -1.17 -14.85 -1.45
C LEU A 276 0.27 -14.43 -1.77
N HIS A 277 0.45 -13.40 -2.60
CA HIS A 277 1.77 -12.89 -2.93
C HIS A 277 2.47 -12.25 -1.74
N LEU A 278 1.76 -11.42 -0.95
CA LEU A 278 2.30 -10.85 0.27
C LEU A 278 2.73 -11.93 1.28
N GLY A 279 1.90 -12.98 1.47
CA GLY A 279 2.23 -14.12 2.32
C GLY A 279 3.50 -14.84 1.86
N GLN A 280 3.66 -15.08 0.56
CA GLN A 280 4.89 -15.64 0.00
C GLN A 280 6.11 -14.76 0.31
N MET A 281 6.00 -13.44 0.11
CA MET A 281 7.11 -12.52 0.37
C MET A 281 7.44 -12.42 1.86
N VAL A 282 6.44 -12.48 2.74
CA VAL A 282 6.65 -12.56 4.20
C VAL A 282 7.39 -13.83 4.58
N ARG A 283 6.98 -15.00 4.08
CA ARG A 283 7.67 -16.27 4.34
C ARG A 283 9.13 -16.27 3.88
N ARG A 284 9.46 -15.53 2.82
CA ARG A 284 10.83 -15.35 2.31
C ARG A 284 11.61 -14.24 3.01
N GLY A 285 10.90 -13.21 3.49
CA GLY A 285 11.44 -11.99 4.05
C GLY A 285 11.87 -10.94 3.04
N PHE A 286 11.67 -11.18 1.75
CA PHE A 286 12.02 -10.25 0.68
C PHE A 286 11.10 -10.42 -0.52
N ALA A 287 11.07 -9.39 -1.36
CA ALA A 287 10.30 -9.37 -2.60
C ALA A 287 10.80 -10.44 -3.57
N ALA A 288 9.87 -11.21 -4.11
CA ALA A 288 10.11 -12.19 -5.16
C ALA A 288 8.90 -12.25 -6.11
N PRO A 289 9.06 -12.64 -7.37
CA PRO A 289 7.94 -12.83 -8.29
C PRO A 289 6.93 -13.85 -7.75
N PHE A 290 5.65 -13.60 -7.97
CA PHE A 290 4.58 -14.51 -7.55
C PHE A 290 4.75 -15.92 -8.10
N ALA A 291 5.23 -16.06 -9.34
CA ALA A 291 5.51 -17.35 -9.96
C ALA A 291 6.77 -18.07 -9.42
N ALA A 292 7.54 -17.43 -8.53
CA ALA A 292 8.69 -18.09 -7.93
C ALA A 292 8.24 -19.20 -6.97
N PRO A 293 8.97 -20.33 -6.88
CA PRO A 293 8.63 -21.42 -5.97
C PRO A 293 8.44 -20.92 -4.54
N ASP A 294 7.41 -21.37 -3.86
CA ASP A 294 7.21 -21.00 -2.46
C ASP A 294 8.22 -21.74 -1.58
N VAL A 295 9.07 -21.00 -0.90
CA VAL A 295 10.11 -21.53 -0.03
C VAL A 295 9.95 -20.90 1.34
N ILE A 296 9.66 -21.70 2.34
CA ILE A 296 9.65 -21.25 3.73
C ILE A 296 11.10 -21.34 4.24
N ASP A 297 11.71 -20.19 4.47
CA ASP A 297 13.01 -20.11 5.14
C ASP A 297 12.81 -20.09 6.65
N ARG A 298 12.78 -21.28 7.26
CA ARG A 298 12.63 -21.44 8.71
C ARG A 298 13.81 -20.91 9.52
N THR A 299 14.96 -20.66 8.89
CA THR A 299 16.15 -20.14 9.59
C THR A 299 15.98 -18.66 9.97
N ARG A 300 14.93 -17.99 9.51
CA ARG A 300 14.61 -16.61 9.86
C ARG A 300 14.13 -16.43 11.31
N LEU A 301 13.64 -17.49 11.94
CA LEU A 301 13.14 -17.45 13.32
C LEU A 301 14.22 -17.13 14.35
N ASP A 302 15.49 -17.32 14.02
CA ASP A 302 16.64 -17.09 14.90
C ASP A 302 17.33 -15.73 14.72
N GLY A 303 16.70 -14.80 14.02
CA GLY A 303 17.28 -13.48 13.71
C GLY A 303 18.42 -13.53 12.68
N ALA A 304 18.76 -14.71 12.20
CA ALA A 304 19.77 -14.93 11.16
C ALA A 304 19.20 -14.75 9.74
N GLY A 305 18.00 -14.22 9.59
CA GLY A 305 17.26 -14.00 8.35
C GLY A 305 17.97 -13.21 7.23
N ARG A 306 19.28 -13.11 7.33
CA ARG A 306 20.19 -12.47 6.39
C ARG A 306 20.71 -13.41 5.32
N ARG A 307 20.39 -14.70 5.35
CA ARG A 307 20.73 -15.62 4.27
C ARG A 307 19.69 -15.49 3.17
N LEU A 308 19.89 -14.44 2.38
CA LEU A 308 19.22 -14.32 1.08
C LEU A 308 19.33 -15.66 0.38
N ALA A 309 18.19 -16.28 0.05
CA ALA A 309 18.15 -17.56 -0.63
C ALA A 309 19.15 -17.61 -1.77
N SER A 310 19.89 -18.70 -1.87
CA SER A 310 21.01 -18.85 -2.81
C SER A 310 20.56 -18.92 -4.29
N ALA A 311 19.28 -19.18 -4.55
CA ALA A 311 18.75 -19.33 -5.91
C ALA A 311 18.66 -18.00 -6.67
N PRO A 312 19.31 -17.85 -7.85
CA PRO A 312 19.29 -16.61 -8.63
C PRO A 312 17.88 -16.14 -8.99
N ALA A 313 16.95 -17.06 -9.27
CA ALA A 313 15.55 -16.75 -9.58
C ALA A 313 14.81 -16.04 -8.43
N LEU A 314 15.17 -16.34 -7.18
CA LEU A 314 14.58 -15.74 -5.99
C LEU A 314 15.15 -14.34 -5.70
N ARG A 315 16.30 -13.99 -6.31
CA ARG A 315 16.98 -12.70 -6.15
C ARG A 315 16.65 -11.68 -7.22
N ARG A 316 15.69 -11.97 -8.10
CA ARG A 316 15.40 -11.12 -9.26
C ARG A 316 15.24 -9.63 -8.90
N TYR A 317 14.63 -9.33 -7.75
CA TYR A 317 14.41 -7.95 -7.30
C TYR A 317 15.53 -7.40 -6.42
N LEU A 318 16.50 -8.21 -6.04
CA LEU A 318 17.54 -7.83 -5.09
C LEU A 318 18.86 -7.38 -5.78
N ASP A 319 18.77 -6.77 -6.96
CA ASP A 319 19.91 -6.07 -7.56
C ASP A 319 19.81 -4.57 -7.27
N PRO A 320 20.70 -4.01 -6.44
CA PRO A 320 20.65 -2.61 -6.05
C PRO A 320 21.09 -1.63 -7.13
N LYS A 321 21.59 -2.11 -8.28
CA LYS A 321 22.11 -1.24 -9.35
C LYS A 321 21.09 -0.20 -9.81
N ARG A 322 19.81 -0.59 -9.89
CA ARG A 322 18.72 0.28 -10.32
C ARG A 322 18.44 1.44 -9.35
N PHE A 323 18.83 1.29 -8.10
CA PHE A 323 18.67 2.33 -7.07
C PHE A 323 19.83 3.33 -7.02
N ARG A 324 20.99 3.03 -7.62
CA ARG A 324 22.16 3.92 -7.56
C ARG A 324 21.95 5.29 -8.20
N GLY A 325 21.03 5.38 -9.17
CA GLY A 325 20.68 6.63 -9.85
C GLY A 325 19.49 7.38 -9.23
N LEU A 326 18.98 6.91 -8.08
CA LEU A 326 17.80 7.44 -7.41
C LEU A 326 18.15 7.98 -6.02
N GLU A 327 17.69 9.18 -5.71
CA GLU A 327 17.66 9.67 -4.33
C GLU A 327 16.47 8.98 -3.62
N THR A 328 16.77 8.08 -2.69
CA THR A 328 15.76 7.27 -2.01
C THR A 328 15.58 7.72 -0.56
N THR A 329 14.40 8.14 -0.18
CA THR A 329 14.02 8.43 1.21
C THR A 329 13.15 7.29 1.75
N LEU A 330 13.56 6.72 2.89
CA LEU A 330 12.83 5.69 3.60
C LEU A 330 12.17 6.28 4.83
N LEU A 331 10.85 6.11 4.98
CA LEU A 331 10.11 6.52 6.16
C LEU A 331 9.82 5.28 7.02
N CYS A 332 10.26 5.30 8.27
CA CYS A 332 10.09 4.22 9.23
C CYS A 332 9.13 4.65 10.35
N ALA A 333 7.95 4.07 10.39
CA ALA A 333 7.04 4.15 11.53
C ALA A 333 7.51 3.13 12.58
N ALA A 334 8.09 3.59 13.71
CA ALA A 334 8.75 2.68 14.64
C ALA A 334 7.81 1.82 15.49
N ALA A 335 6.53 2.22 15.61
CA ALA A 335 5.48 1.46 16.28
C ALA A 335 4.53 0.73 15.30
N ASN A 336 4.97 0.49 14.08
CA ASN A 336 4.18 -0.15 13.04
C ASN A 336 3.82 -1.59 13.42
N GLN A 337 2.53 -1.91 13.37
CA GLN A 337 1.97 -3.23 13.71
C GLN A 337 1.57 -4.04 12.47
N VAL A 338 1.79 -3.49 11.27
CA VAL A 338 1.54 -4.16 9.99
C VAL A 338 2.86 -4.68 9.40
N TRP A 339 3.84 -3.79 9.23
CA TRP A 339 5.20 -4.13 8.81
C TRP A 339 6.18 -3.83 9.93
N HIS A 340 7.00 -4.80 10.30
CA HIS A 340 8.01 -4.56 11.32
C HIS A 340 9.02 -3.52 10.82
N ARG A 341 9.53 -2.68 11.73
CA ARG A 341 10.53 -1.66 11.40
C ARG A 341 11.75 -2.22 10.67
N ASP A 342 12.11 -3.47 10.93
CA ASP A 342 13.24 -4.15 10.29
C ASP A 342 13.10 -4.24 8.77
N ALA A 343 11.87 -4.21 8.22
CA ALA A 343 11.66 -4.12 6.78
C ALA A 343 12.33 -2.87 6.18
N VAL A 344 12.24 -1.74 6.88
CA VAL A 344 12.87 -0.47 6.48
C VAL A 344 14.35 -0.46 6.82
N ASP A 345 14.74 -1.01 7.96
CA ASP A 345 16.13 -1.05 8.42
C ASP A 345 16.99 -1.90 7.46
N LEU A 346 16.50 -3.10 7.07
CA LEU A 346 17.15 -3.96 6.09
C LEU A 346 17.25 -3.29 4.70
N MET A 347 16.17 -2.63 4.25
CA MET A 347 16.20 -1.89 2.98
C MET A 347 17.23 -0.77 2.99
N TYR A 348 17.34 -0.03 4.12
CA TYR A 348 18.33 1.03 4.28
C TYR A 348 19.76 0.50 4.22
N GLU A 349 20.07 -0.54 5.01
CA GLU A 349 21.38 -1.17 5.03
C GLU A 349 21.78 -1.71 3.65
N TRP A 350 20.85 -2.38 2.98
CA TRP A 350 21.09 -2.96 1.66
C TRP A 350 21.39 -1.90 0.61
N LEU A 351 20.63 -0.80 0.57
CA LEU A 351 20.87 0.32 -0.35
C LEU A 351 22.19 1.04 -0.03
N ARG A 352 22.47 1.29 1.24
CA ARG A 352 23.72 1.95 1.68
C ARG A 352 24.94 1.12 1.32
N ASN A 353 24.91 -0.17 1.56
CA ASN A 353 26.00 -1.09 1.21
C ASN A 353 26.23 -1.15 -0.30
N ALA A 354 25.22 -0.89 -1.09
CA ALA A 354 25.30 -0.81 -2.55
C ALA A 354 25.77 0.56 -3.07
N GLY A 355 25.96 1.55 -2.21
CA GLY A 355 26.32 2.91 -2.60
C GLY A 355 25.17 3.71 -3.22
N ALA A 356 23.91 3.31 -2.98
CA ALA A 356 22.76 4.07 -3.43
C ALA A 356 22.51 5.29 -2.52
N PRO A 357 22.21 6.48 -3.07
CA PRO A 357 21.89 7.67 -2.28
C PRO A 357 20.62 7.44 -1.47
N THR A 358 20.77 7.22 -0.16
CA THR A 358 19.63 6.81 0.67
C THR A 358 19.63 7.53 2.01
N VAL A 359 18.46 8.04 2.38
CA VAL A 359 18.16 8.65 3.67
C VAL A 359 17.08 7.87 4.37
N LYS A 360 17.22 7.63 5.67
CA LYS A 360 16.18 7.03 6.51
C LYS A 360 15.68 8.05 7.53
N ARG A 361 14.36 8.16 7.66
CA ARG A 361 13.67 8.97 8.68
C ARG A 361 12.85 8.04 9.57
N VAL A 362 13.12 8.07 10.86
CA VAL A 362 12.42 7.25 11.85
C VAL A 362 11.48 8.13 12.65
N PHE A 363 10.23 7.70 12.77
CA PHE A 363 9.19 8.37 13.55
C PHE A 363 8.83 7.52 14.77
N PRO A 364 9.43 7.82 15.93
CA PRO A 364 9.16 7.11 17.18
C PRO A 364 7.69 7.22 17.56
N GLY A 365 7.09 6.09 17.93
CA GLY A 365 5.70 6.05 18.39
C GLY A 365 4.64 6.18 17.29
N TYR A 366 5.00 6.34 16.03
CA TYR A 366 4.04 6.33 14.91
C TYR A 366 3.79 4.90 14.43
N ASN A 367 2.52 4.60 14.17
CA ASN A 367 2.09 3.44 13.40
C ASN A 367 1.98 3.80 11.90
N ILE A 368 1.69 2.82 11.04
CA ILE A 368 1.75 2.99 9.58
C ILE A 368 0.84 4.13 9.08
N GLN A 369 -0.43 4.14 9.42
CA GLN A 369 -1.36 5.16 8.95
C GLN A 369 -1.19 6.50 9.67
N GLU A 370 -0.61 6.50 10.85
CA GLU A 370 -0.33 7.73 11.60
C GLU A 370 0.70 8.62 10.92
N LEU A 371 1.54 8.08 10.01
CA LEU A 371 2.42 8.89 9.16
C LEU A 371 1.63 9.85 8.24
N LEU A 372 0.39 9.49 7.93
CA LEU A 372 -0.51 10.30 7.09
C LEU A 372 -1.61 10.96 7.92
N TRP A 373 -2.16 10.25 8.89
CA TRP A 373 -3.37 10.62 9.61
C TRP A 373 -3.14 11.08 11.06
N GLY A 374 -1.92 10.98 11.54
CA GLY A 374 -1.59 11.33 12.92
C GLY A 374 -1.81 12.82 13.24
N ALA A 375 -2.22 13.13 14.46
CA ALA A 375 -2.46 14.50 14.92
C ALA A 375 -1.27 15.45 14.72
N ARG A 376 -0.06 14.91 14.60
CA ARG A 376 1.18 15.67 14.40
C ARG A 376 1.84 15.42 13.03
N ALA A 377 1.21 14.63 12.15
CA ALA A 377 1.81 14.21 10.87
C ALA A 377 2.17 15.41 9.98
N GLU A 378 1.31 16.41 9.88
CA GLU A 378 1.56 17.62 9.09
C GLU A 378 2.81 18.39 9.57
N ARG A 379 3.08 18.38 10.87
CA ARG A 379 4.23 19.07 11.46
C ARG A 379 5.50 18.23 11.46
N GLU A 380 5.40 16.93 11.69
CA GLU A 380 6.57 16.06 11.96
C GLU A 380 6.93 15.18 10.76
N VAL A 381 5.95 14.73 9.96
CA VAL A 381 6.16 13.75 8.88
C VAL A 381 6.19 14.41 7.50
N TYR A 382 5.21 15.29 7.20
CA TYR A 382 5.09 15.89 5.86
C TYR A 382 6.32 16.72 5.44
N PRO A 383 7.02 17.45 6.35
CA PRO A 383 8.27 18.12 5.99
C PRO A 383 9.38 17.13 5.56
N GLU A 384 9.45 15.93 6.15
CA GLU A 384 10.43 14.92 5.76
C GLU A 384 10.06 14.27 4.42
N ILE A 385 8.76 14.10 4.15
CA ILE A 385 8.28 13.70 2.82
C ILE A 385 8.71 14.75 1.79
N LEU A 386 8.41 16.02 2.04
CA LEU A 386 8.76 17.13 1.14
C LEU A 386 10.26 17.19 0.81
N ARG A 387 11.13 16.92 1.78
CA ARG A 387 12.59 16.87 1.56
C ARG A 387 13.01 15.72 0.65
N GLY A 388 12.25 14.62 0.65
CA GLY A 388 12.50 13.45 -0.18
C GLY A 388 11.98 13.57 -1.61
N LEU A 389 11.15 14.56 -1.89
CA LEU A 389 10.54 14.84 -3.20
C LEU A 389 11.33 15.91 -3.96
#